data_ec966a7cee941a6231dcca3465ec16f8
#
_entry.id   ec966a7cee941a6231dcca3465ec16f8
#
_cell.length_a   1.000
_cell.length_b   1.000
_cell.length_c   1.000
_cell.angle_alpha   90.00
_cell.angle_beta   90.00
_cell.angle_gamma   90.00
#
_symmetry.space_group_name_H-M   'P 1'
#
loop_
_entity.id
_entity.type
_entity.pdbx_description
1 polymer ?
#
loop_
_entity_poly.entity_id
_entity_poly.type
_entity_poly.pdbx_seq_one_letter_code
_entity_poly.pdbx_strand_id
1 'polypeptide(L)'
;MAIGKERRFYSEDKNKFLEDFCKQRLTYGNIEGNPEFKAGVCKLYKTIKLDEIIPTHGATGANHHVFYSLISPGERVISIRPTYQQLYSIPESYGADVQLIDLKKENGYLPDIEEIRRLATPETKMICPLILIRFVKKCTSRQVLLSRQGTVLNSRTA
;
A
#
# COMPACT_ATOMS: atom_id res chain seq x y z
N MET A 1 17.83 9.13 -5.30
CA MET A 1 17.74 8.59 -3.94
C MET A 1 18.82 9.27 -3.11
N ALA A 2 18.47 10.24 -2.30
CA ALA A 2 19.45 10.97 -1.49
C ALA A 2 19.79 10.13 -0.24
N ILE A 3 20.69 9.20 -0.42
CA ILE A 3 21.34 8.46 0.66
C ILE A 3 22.52 9.31 1.06
N GLY A 4 22.37 10.20 2.02
CA GLY A 4 23.52 11.00 2.36
C GLY A 4 23.36 12.04 3.46
N LYS A 5 22.23 12.08 4.13
CA LYS A 5 22.18 12.81 5.41
C LYS A 5 22.17 11.79 6.52
N GLU A 6 23.20 11.83 7.37
CA GLU A 6 23.23 11.06 8.59
C GLU A 6 21.87 11.22 9.29
N ARG A 7 21.14 10.13 9.41
CA ARG A 7 19.94 10.13 10.23
C ARG A 7 20.41 10.27 11.66
N ARG A 8 20.15 11.42 12.27
CA ARG A 8 20.33 11.58 13.71
C ARG A 8 19.39 10.60 14.39
N PHE A 9 19.95 9.60 15.00
CA PHE A 9 19.22 8.73 15.88
C PHE A 9 18.78 9.53 17.12
N TYR A 10 17.69 9.16 17.69
CA TYR A 10 16.83 9.83 18.66
C TYR A 10 17.48 10.36 19.93
N SER A 11 18.75 10.23 20.12
CA SER A 11 19.44 10.72 21.29
C SER A 11 20.65 11.53 20.89
N GLU A 12 20.78 12.72 21.45
CA GLU A 12 22.00 13.50 21.38
C GLU A 12 23.13 12.78 22.15
N ASP A 13 22.78 11.90 23.08
CA ASP A 13 23.69 11.05 23.83
C ASP A 13 23.72 9.64 23.21
N LYS A 14 24.81 9.37 22.46
CA LYS A 14 25.05 8.06 21.84
C LYS A 14 25.21 6.94 22.86
N ASN A 15 25.77 7.22 24.03
CA ASN A 15 26.00 6.22 25.06
C ASN A 15 24.66 5.78 25.66
N LYS A 16 23.80 6.72 25.98
CA LYS A 16 22.44 6.42 26.45
C LYS A 16 21.65 5.62 25.43
N PHE A 17 21.74 5.98 24.16
CA PHE A 17 21.09 5.19 23.09
C PHE A 17 21.57 3.74 23.07
N LEU A 18 22.90 3.51 23.15
CA LEU A 18 23.46 2.18 23.15
C LEU A 18 23.05 1.38 24.41
N GLU A 19 23.03 2.02 25.57
CA GLU A 19 22.57 1.39 26.80
C GLU A 19 21.09 0.97 26.69
N ASP A 20 20.23 1.86 26.23
CA ASP A 20 18.80 1.59 26.07
C ASP A 20 18.57 0.50 25.01
N PHE A 21 19.34 0.50 23.90
CA PHE A 21 19.31 -0.54 22.89
C PHE A 21 19.73 -1.91 23.44
N CYS A 22 20.83 -1.96 24.21
CA CYS A 22 21.31 -3.19 24.82
C CYS A 22 20.36 -3.75 25.90
N LYS A 23 19.61 -2.88 26.56
CA LYS A 23 18.59 -3.26 27.55
C LYS A 23 17.28 -3.69 26.90
N GLN A 24 17.09 -3.44 25.59
CA GLN A 24 15.87 -3.78 24.88
C GLN A 24 15.64 -5.29 24.88
N ARG A 25 14.57 -5.71 25.50
CA ARG A 25 14.17 -7.12 25.48
C ARG A 25 13.61 -7.48 24.11
N LEU A 26 14.23 -8.46 23.44
CA LEU A 26 13.73 -9.02 22.19
C LEU A 26 12.61 -10.03 22.51
N THR A 27 11.38 -9.57 22.40
CA THR A 27 10.18 -10.36 22.66
C THR A 27 9.11 -10.00 21.61
N TYR A 28 7.99 -10.70 21.66
CA TYR A 28 6.84 -10.33 20.83
C TYR A 28 6.38 -8.92 21.18
N GLY A 29 6.16 -8.11 20.15
CA GLY A 29 5.51 -6.81 20.28
C GLY A 29 3.99 -6.95 20.44
N ASN A 30 3.30 -5.82 20.38
CA ASN A 30 1.84 -5.81 20.34
C ASN A 30 1.33 -6.48 19.06
N ILE A 31 0.46 -7.47 19.18
CA ILE A 31 -0.10 -8.23 18.04
C ILE A 31 -0.76 -7.30 17.01
N GLU A 32 -1.46 -6.30 17.50
CA GLU A 32 -2.13 -5.30 16.64
C GLU A 32 -1.22 -4.15 16.19
N GLY A 33 0.07 -4.24 16.48
CA GLY A 33 1.06 -3.20 16.21
C GLY A 33 1.26 -2.21 17.36
N ASN A 34 2.36 -1.47 17.31
CA ASN A 34 2.74 -0.50 18.35
C ASN A 34 1.70 0.63 18.44
N PRO A 35 1.09 0.87 19.63
CA PRO A 35 0.05 1.89 19.81
C PRO A 35 0.55 3.31 19.52
N GLU A 36 1.78 3.63 19.89
CA GLU A 36 2.37 4.96 19.64
C GLU A 36 2.56 5.21 18.14
N PHE A 37 3.00 4.18 17.40
CA PHE A 37 3.10 4.26 15.95
C PHE A 37 1.72 4.48 15.32
N LYS A 38 0.71 3.71 15.72
CA LYS A 38 -0.67 3.84 15.24
C LYS A 38 -1.23 5.24 15.55
N ALA A 39 -0.99 5.76 16.76
CA ALA A 39 -1.38 7.11 17.14
C ALA A 39 -0.69 8.19 16.29
N GLY A 40 0.58 7.98 15.95
CA GLY A 40 1.31 8.86 15.02
C GLY A 40 0.69 8.87 13.62
N VAL A 41 0.33 7.70 13.10
CA VAL A 41 -0.32 7.56 11.79
C VAL A 41 -1.70 8.20 11.78
N CYS A 42 -2.51 8.04 12.84
CA CYS A 42 -3.83 8.70 12.94
C CYS A 42 -3.76 10.21 12.78
N LYS A 43 -2.66 10.85 13.22
CA LYS A 43 -2.49 12.31 13.08
C LYS A 43 -2.33 12.77 11.63
N LEU A 44 -2.00 11.86 10.72
CA LEU A 44 -1.83 12.15 9.29
C LEU A 44 -3.15 12.11 8.51
N TYR A 45 -4.21 11.57 9.12
CA TYR A 45 -5.50 11.34 8.48
C TYR A 45 -6.64 11.94 9.31
N LYS A 46 -7.67 12.44 8.65
CA LYS A 46 -8.81 13.08 9.33
C LYS A 46 -9.85 12.10 9.87
N THR A 47 -9.94 10.91 9.29
CA THR A 47 -11.06 9.98 9.51
C THR A 47 -10.65 8.60 10.00
N ILE A 48 -9.34 8.29 10.00
CA ILE A 48 -8.83 6.97 10.37
C ILE A 48 -8.71 6.85 11.89
N LYS A 49 -9.20 5.75 12.44
CA LYS A 49 -9.12 5.41 13.86
C LYS A 49 -7.97 4.42 14.13
N LEU A 50 -7.58 4.31 15.38
CA LEU A 50 -6.47 3.44 15.81
C LEU A 50 -6.68 1.96 15.46
N ASP A 51 -7.92 1.47 15.60
CA ASP A 51 -8.30 0.10 15.30
C ASP A 51 -8.37 -0.23 13.79
N GLU A 52 -8.35 0.81 12.95
CA GLU A 52 -8.36 0.69 11.49
C GLU A 52 -6.94 0.63 10.89
N ILE A 53 -5.90 0.71 11.73
CA ILE A 53 -4.49 0.70 11.29
C ILE A 53 -3.85 -0.63 11.63
N ILE A 54 -3.32 -1.28 10.62
CA ILE A 54 -2.50 -2.49 10.74
C ILE A 54 -1.09 -2.16 10.25
N PRO A 55 -0.11 -2.03 11.14
CA PRO A 55 1.29 -1.82 10.76
C PRO A 55 1.88 -3.05 10.09
N THR A 56 2.67 -2.83 9.06
CA THR A 56 3.36 -3.90 8.34
C THR A 56 4.82 -3.54 8.10
N HIS A 57 5.63 -4.54 7.80
CA HIS A 57 7.03 -4.34 7.43
C HIS A 57 7.14 -3.95 5.94
N GLY A 58 7.11 -2.64 5.67
CA GLY A 58 7.19 -2.07 4.33
C GLY A 58 5.90 -2.19 3.52
N ALA A 59 5.86 -1.46 2.39
CA ALA A 59 4.70 -1.45 1.50
C ALA A 59 4.42 -2.80 0.85
N THR A 60 5.46 -3.60 0.59
CA THR A 60 5.30 -4.96 0.05
C THR A 60 4.54 -5.85 1.02
N GLY A 61 4.86 -5.78 2.32
CA GLY A 61 4.11 -6.50 3.36
C GLY A 61 2.65 -6.07 3.41
N ALA A 62 2.38 -4.76 3.32
CA ALA A 62 1.02 -4.25 3.28
C ALA A 62 0.23 -4.78 2.08
N ASN A 63 0.82 -4.73 0.88
CA ASN A 63 0.19 -5.25 -0.32
C ASN A 63 -0.06 -6.76 -0.23
N HIS A 64 0.90 -7.51 0.31
CA HIS A 64 0.76 -8.94 0.51
C HIS A 64 -0.44 -9.27 1.41
N HIS A 65 -0.59 -8.57 2.54
CA HIS A 65 -1.73 -8.76 3.44
C HIS A 65 -3.06 -8.42 2.78
N VAL A 66 -3.11 -7.33 1.99
CA VAL A 66 -4.32 -6.94 1.25
C VAL A 66 -4.72 -8.03 0.27
N PHE A 67 -3.79 -8.48 -0.58
CA PHE A 67 -4.09 -9.53 -1.56
C PHE A 67 -4.47 -10.84 -0.88
N TYR A 68 -3.72 -11.28 0.13
CA TYR A 68 -4.01 -12.50 0.87
C TYR A 68 -5.40 -12.50 1.51
N SER A 69 -5.82 -11.34 2.04
CA SER A 69 -7.10 -11.23 2.75
C SER A 69 -8.32 -11.08 1.83
N LEU A 70 -8.11 -10.58 0.61
CA LEU A 70 -9.21 -10.16 -0.25
C LEU A 70 -9.34 -10.96 -1.54
N ILE A 71 -8.29 -11.65 -1.97
CA ILE A 71 -8.25 -12.34 -3.26
C ILE A 71 -8.24 -13.86 -3.06
N SER A 72 -9.17 -14.52 -3.68
CA SER A 72 -9.25 -15.99 -3.77
C SER A 72 -8.77 -16.48 -5.13
N PRO A 73 -8.35 -17.76 -5.25
CA PRO A 73 -8.02 -18.34 -6.55
C PRO A 73 -9.16 -18.20 -7.55
N GLY A 74 -8.83 -17.80 -8.78
CA GLY A 74 -9.79 -17.59 -9.87
C GLY A 74 -10.49 -16.21 -9.86
N GLU A 75 -10.41 -15.44 -8.78
CA GLU A 75 -10.92 -14.06 -8.78
C GLU A 75 -10.04 -13.15 -9.64
N ARG A 76 -10.68 -12.25 -10.37
CA ARG A 76 -9.97 -11.34 -11.29
C ARG A 76 -9.38 -10.14 -10.57
N VAL A 77 -8.10 -9.87 -10.90
CA VAL A 77 -7.36 -8.65 -10.51
C VAL A 77 -6.90 -7.95 -11.78
N ILE A 78 -7.23 -6.67 -11.93
CA ILE A 78 -6.73 -5.83 -13.02
C ILE A 78 -5.58 -4.99 -12.49
N SER A 79 -4.40 -5.10 -13.10
CA SER A 79 -3.23 -4.30 -12.76
C SER A 79 -2.70 -3.55 -13.98
N ILE A 80 -2.00 -2.45 -13.73
CA ILE A 80 -1.52 -1.54 -14.78
C ILE A 80 0.00 -1.65 -14.88
N ARG A 81 0.56 -1.69 -16.10
CA ARG A 81 2.02 -1.64 -16.33
C ARG A 81 2.42 -0.34 -17.05
N PRO A 82 3.61 0.23 -16.78
CA PRO A 82 4.60 -0.19 -15.79
C PRO A 82 4.20 0.14 -14.36
N THR A 83 4.45 -0.79 -13.45
CA THR A 83 4.16 -0.64 -12.00
C THR A 83 5.11 -1.50 -11.17
N TYR A 84 4.95 -1.49 -9.87
CA TYR A 84 5.61 -2.46 -8.99
C TYR A 84 5.14 -3.88 -9.32
N GLN A 85 6.09 -4.77 -9.56
CA GLN A 85 5.83 -6.17 -9.86
C GLN A 85 4.88 -6.83 -8.85
N GLN A 86 5.02 -6.53 -7.59
CA GLN A 86 4.19 -7.07 -6.51
C GLN A 86 2.67 -6.85 -6.72
N LEU A 87 2.26 -5.84 -7.49
CA LEU A 87 0.84 -5.56 -7.72
C LEU A 87 0.17 -6.52 -8.72
N TYR A 88 0.94 -7.32 -9.41
CA TYR A 88 0.42 -8.39 -10.27
C TYR A 88 0.98 -9.76 -9.90
N SER A 89 2.26 -9.87 -9.48
CA SER A 89 2.85 -11.16 -9.17
C SER A 89 2.35 -11.77 -7.84
N ILE A 90 1.99 -10.95 -6.84
CA ILE A 90 1.42 -11.47 -5.60
C ILE A 90 0.04 -12.09 -5.83
N PRO A 91 -0.96 -11.42 -6.41
CA PRO A 91 -2.25 -12.06 -6.66
C PRO A 91 -2.13 -13.25 -7.63
N GLU A 92 -1.24 -13.18 -8.64
CA GLU A 92 -0.95 -14.30 -9.52
C GLU A 92 -0.46 -15.53 -8.75
N SER A 93 0.42 -15.34 -7.75
CA SER A 93 0.93 -16.43 -6.91
C SER A 93 -0.15 -17.10 -6.05
N TYR A 94 -1.26 -16.43 -5.83
CA TYR A 94 -2.45 -16.99 -5.15
C TYR A 94 -3.46 -17.63 -6.11
N GLY A 95 -3.14 -17.71 -7.41
CA GLY A 95 -4.03 -18.28 -8.41
C GLY A 95 -5.14 -17.35 -8.89
N ALA A 96 -4.98 -16.03 -8.70
CA ALA A 96 -5.91 -15.05 -9.26
C ALA A 96 -5.78 -14.96 -10.80
N ASP A 97 -6.87 -14.62 -11.46
CA ASP A 97 -6.89 -14.24 -12.88
C ASP A 97 -6.41 -12.78 -13.01
N VAL A 98 -5.10 -12.61 -13.25
CA VAL A 98 -4.50 -11.27 -13.33
C VAL A 98 -4.52 -10.75 -14.76
N GLN A 99 -5.25 -9.67 -14.99
CA GLN A 99 -5.31 -8.94 -16.24
C GLN A 99 -4.41 -7.70 -16.20
N LEU A 100 -3.56 -7.54 -17.21
CA LEU A 100 -2.58 -6.44 -17.27
C LEU A 100 -2.96 -5.45 -18.37
N ILE A 101 -2.97 -4.17 -18.01
CA ILE A 101 -3.18 -3.06 -18.92
C ILE A 101 -1.87 -2.29 -19.08
N ASP A 102 -1.38 -2.18 -20.30
CA ASP A 102 -0.16 -1.44 -20.61
C ASP A 102 -0.45 0.04 -20.84
N LEU A 103 0.23 0.89 -20.05
CA LEU A 103 0.20 2.33 -20.27
C LEU A 103 1.03 2.68 -21.50
N LYS A 104 0.40 3.32 -22.49
CA LYS A 104 1.02 3.68 -23.78
C LYS A 104 1.48 5.13 -23.79
N LYS A 105 2.64 5.37 -24.41
CA LYS A 105 3.19 6.73 -24.56
C LYS A 105 2.25 7.65 -25.34
N GLU A 106 1.58 7.12 -26.34
CA GLU A 106 0.63 7.82 -27.21
C GLU A 106 -0.54 8.39 -26.44
N ASN A 107 -0.92 7.72 -25.33
CA ASN A 107 -1.98 8.15 -24.40
C ASN A 107 -1.42 8.94 -23.19
N GLY A 108 -0.17 9.43 -23.27
CA GLY A 108 0.47 10.16 -22.17
C GLY A 108 0.66 9.31 -20.91
N TYR A 109 0.77 8.00 -21.05
CA TYR A 109 0.83 7.03 -19.95
C TYR A 109 -0.39 7.09 -19.03
N LEU A 110 -1.55 7.42 -19.58
CA LEU A 110 -2.81 7.31 -18.87
C LEU A 110 -3.47 5.97 -19.20
N PRO A 111 -4.15 5.35 -18.21
CA PRO A 111 -4.88 4.12 -18.45
C PRO A 111 -6.05 4.34 -19.40
N ASP A 112 -6.25 3.39 -20.31
CA ASP A 112 -7.42 3.37 -21.18
C ASP A 112 -8.64 2.89 -20.37
N ILE A 113 -9.58 3.80 -20.17
CA ILE A 113 -10.79 3.53 -19.38
C ILE A 113 -11.71 2.53 -20.07
N GLU A 114 -11.75 2.53 -21.41
CA GLU A 114 -12.57 1.55 -22.14
C GLU A 114 -11.97 0.15 -22.05
N GLU A 115 -10.64 0.04 -22.03
CA GLU A 115 -9.97 -1.23 -21.80
C GLU A 115 -10.23 -1.73 -20.37
N ILE A 116 -10.17 -0.85 -19.36
CA ILE A 116 -10.54 -1.20 -17.98
C ILE A 116 -11.99 -1.70 -17.94
N ARG A 117 -12.92 -0.99 -18.58
CA ARG A 117 -14.34 -1.38 -18.64
C ARG A 117 -14.56 -2.74 -19.27
N ARG A 118 -13.85 -3.02 -20.35
CA ARG A 118 -13.94 -4.29 -21.06
C ARG A 118 -13.41 -5.46 -20.22
N LEU A 119 -12.35 -5.24 -19.43
CA LEU A 119 -11.73 -6.25 -18.57
C LEU A 119 -12.48 -6.43 -17.25
N ALA A 120 -13.16 -5.38 -16.77
CA ALA A 120 -13.93 -5.45 -15.55
C ALA A 120 -15.21 -6.26 -15.75
N THR A 121 -15.22 -7.46 -15.16
CA THR A 121 -16.35 -8.39 -15.18
C THR A 121 -16.91 -8.55 -13.77
N PRO A 122 -18.03 -9.25 -13.56
CA PRO A 122 -18.56 -9.55 -12.23
C PRO A 122 -17.57 -10.27 -11.32
N GLU A 123 -16.61 -11.01 -11.89
CA GLU A 123 -15.55 -11.73 -11.17
C GLU A 123 -14.39 -10.82 -10.79
N THR A 124 -14.36 -9.55 -11.25
CA THR A 124 -13.30 -8.60 -10.92
C THR A 124 -13.41 -8.18 -9.48
N LYS A 125 -12.45 -8.62 -8.69
CA LYS A 125 -12.38 -8.35 -7.26
C LYS A 125 -11.63 -7.06 -6.95
N MET A 126 -10.59 -6.77 -7.72
CA MET A 126 -9.71 -5.64 -7.45
C MET A 126 -9.16 -5.02 -8.73
N ILE A 127 -9.03 -3.71 -8.72
CA ILE A 127 -8.29 -2.94 -9.73
C ILE A 127 -7.17 -2.20 -9.01
N CYS A 128 -5.92 -2.41 -9.46
CA CYS A 128 -4.71 -1.84 -8.88
C CYS A 128 -4.13 -0.73 -9.78
N PRO A 129 -4.65 0.51 -9.71
CA PRO A 129 -4.15 1.63 -10.51
C PRO A 129 -3.00 2.33 -9.78
N LEU A 130 -1.82 1.72 -9.68
CA LEU A 130 -0.67 2.43 -9.12
C LEU A 130 0.07 3.20 -10.21
N ILE A 131 -0.23 4.47 -10.33
CA ILE A 131 0.53 5.40 -11.18
C ILE A 131 1.67 5.97 -10.35
N LEU A 132 2.84 5.36 -10.42
CA LEU A 132 3.98 5.70 -9.55
C LEU A 132 4.81 6.89 -10.02
N ILE A 133 4.61 7.41 -11.22
CA ILE A 133 5.60 8.27 -11.89
C ILE A 133 5.44 9.77 -11.57
N ARG A 134 4.32 10.22 -11.04
CA ARG A 134 4.13 11.67 -10.72
C ARG A 134 4.02 12.01 -9.25
N PHE A 135 4.10 11.06 -8.35
CA PHE A 135 3.78 11.25 -6.94
C PHE A 135 4.96 11.51 -6.00
N VAL A 136 6.20 11.55 -6.50
CA VAL A 136 7.37 11.87 -5.64
C VAL A 136 7.38 13.35 -5.21
N LYS A 137 6.63 14.24 -5.84
CA LYS A 137 6.57 15.67 -5.44
C LYS A 137 5.31 16.10 -4.70
N LYS A 138 4.26 15.29 -4.66
CA LYS A 138 3.08 15.56 -3.82
C LYS A 138 2.57 14.24 -3.27
N CYS A 139 3.24 13.75 -2.24
CA CYS A 139 2.69 12.70 -1.40
C CYS A 139 1.56 13.30 -0.57
N THR A 140 0.43 13.50 -1.20
CA THR A 140 -0.84 13.68 -0.53
C THR A 140 -1.69 12.49 -0.92
N SER A 141 -1.54 11.45 -0.11
CA SER A 141 -2.55 10.49 0.29
C SER A 141 -3.83 10.45 -0.57
N ARG A 142 -3.83 9.62 -1.60
CA ARG A 142 -5.03 8.88 -1.99
C ARG A 142 -4.64 7.42 -2.11
N GLN A 143 -4.44 6.80 -0.97
CA GLN A 143 -4.44 5.35 -0.86
C GLN A 143 -5.87 4.88 -1.07
N VAL A 144 -6.01 3.78 -1.77
CA VAL A 144 -7.27 3.07 -1.88
C VAL A 144 -7.71 2.70 -0.46
N LEU A 145 -8.65 3.45 0.09
CA LEU A 145 -9.36 3.09 1.29
C LEU A 145 -10.30 1.94 0.93
N LEU A 146 -9.88 0.73 1.21
CA LEU A 146 -10.76 -0.42 1.20
C LEU A 146 -11.69 -0.29 2.39
N SER A 147 -12.92 0.17 2.15
CA SER A 147 -13.95 0.14 3.16
C SER A 147 -14.33 -1.30 3.47
N ARG A 148 -14.70 -1.58 4.71
CA ARG A 148 -15.20 -2.87 5.22
C ARG A 148 -16.39 -3.45 4.43
N GLN A 149 -16.90 -2.75 3.42
CA GLN A 149 -18.09 -3.13 2.65
C GLN A 149 -17.83 -3.37 1.15
N GLY A 150 -16.59 -3.58 0.74
CA GLY A 150 -16.31 -3.97 -0.65
C GLY A 150 -16.71 -2.94 -1.73
N THR A 151 -17.00 -1.72 -1.35
CA THR A 151 -17.39 -0.68 -2.29
C THR A 151 -16.17 0.14 -2.69
N VAL A 152 -15.82 0.09 -3.95
CA VAL A 152 -14.87 1.03 -4.55
C VAL A 152 -15.52 2.42 -4.52
N LEU A 153 -15.10 3.25 -3.57
CA LEU A 153 -15.56 4.64 -3.54
C LEU A 153 -14.91 5.40 -4.68
N ASN A 154 -15.70 5.62 -5.72
CA ASN A 154 -15.39 6.52 -6.80
C ASN A 154 -15.43 7.95 -6.26
N SER A 155 -14.27 8.54 -5.93
CA SER A 155 -14.21 9.95 -5.53
C SER A 155 -14.32 10.84 -6.77
N ARG A 156 -15.53 10.94 -7.32
CA ARG A 156 -15.95 12.14 -8.03
C ARG A 156 -16.86 12.89 -7.06
N THR A 157 -16.35 13.96 -6.53
CA THR A 157 -17.05 15.27 -6.39
C THR A 157 -16.18 16.24 -5.60
N ALA A 158 -16.01 17.40 -6.22
CA ALA A 158 -15.49 18.70 -5.81
C ALA A 158 -13.97 18.85 -5.76
#